data_b11ff5e6e74063a90c46eb081387ca59
#
_entry.id   b11ff5e6e74063a90c46eb081387ca59
#
_cell.length_a   1.000
_cell.length_b   1.000
_cell.length_c   1.000
_cell.angle_alpha   90.00
_cell.angle_beta   90.00
_cell.angle_gamma   90.00
#
_symmetry.space_group_name_H-M   'P 1'
#
loop_
_entity.id
_entity.type
_entity.pdbx_description
1 polymer ?
#
loop_
_entity_poly.entity_id
_entity_poly.type
_entity_poly.pdbx_seq_one_letter_code
_entity_poly.pdbx_strand_id
1 'polypeptide(L)'
;MDIENITSTYEDEDKEETQEVNPEEQKSEIKSEKEKDRVLQTAVIVAVGILVIGGITVARRLSNPQKDTKKGTEILKTMDEMDVSEADKKIKELETQERETEQDAEEQPASEKFADCLVLGDSITQGLYEYGVLDQANVQADRGAGVSAGDNEKLADHIARAKEMKPSVLFLSYGMNDVGAQNGDADGFIKAYRPVIRDLKKSLPDTKIYVNSILPTAQIAIDQNSVYAKIPEFNQKLKKLCELPDGLNISSFL
;
A
#
# COMPACT_ATOMS: atom_id res chain seq x y z
N MET A 1 -37.50 -45.88 -60.47
CA MET A 1 -38.12 -47.03 -59.83
C MET A 1 -38.54 -46.51 -58.45
N ASP A 2 -39.74 -45.87 -58.29
CA ASP A 2 -41.02 -46.59 -58.11
C ASP A 2 -40.94 -47.42 -56.83
N ILE A 3 -41.74 -47.28 -55.83
CA ILE A 3 -43.22 -47.29 -55.67
C ILE A 3 -43.47 -46.91 -54.21
N GLU A 4 -44.25 -45.89 -53.89
CA GLU A 4 -45.66 -45.85 -53.53
C GLU A 4 -46.10 -46.66 -52.30
N ASN A 5 -46.73 -45.86 -51.40
CA ASN A 5 -48.03 -46.14 -50.75
C ASN A 5 -48.09 -47.25 -49.66
N ILE A 6 -48.60 -46.89 -48.50
CA ILE A 6 -49.99 -47.23 -48.10
C ILE A 6 -50.35 -46.47 -46.78
N THR A 7 -51.43 -45.75 -46.86
CA THR A 7 -52.37 -45.26 -45.88
C THR A 7 -52.81 -46.28 -44.83
N SER A 8 -53.08 -45.83 -43.57
CA SER A 8 -54.38 -46.01 -42.88
C SER A 8 -54.37 -45.50 -41.45
N THR A 9 -55.11 -44.44 -41.18
CA THR A 9 -56.20 -44.26 -40.20
C THR A 9 -56.04 -45.01 -38.86
N TYR A 10 -56.00 -44.26 -37.75
CA TYR A 10 -56.98 -44.37 -36.66
C TYR A 10 -57.01 -43.04 -35.91
N GLU A 11 -58.21 -42.41 -35.93
CA GLU A 11 -58.66 -41.37 -35.01
C GLU A 11 -58.92 -42.04 -33.66
N ASP A 12 -58.49 -41.48 -32.58
CA ASP A 12 -59.13 -41.57 -31.28
C ASP A 12 -58.97 -40.22 -30.55
N GLU A 13 -60.12 -39.64 -30.31
CA GLU A 13 -60.38 -38.44 -29.58
C GLU A 13 -60.14 -38.70 -28.06
N ASP A 14 -59.14 -38.08 -27.47
CA ASP A 14 -59.13 -37.84 -26.03
C ASP A 14 -59.22 -36.35 -25.76
N LYS A 15 -60.40 -35.91 -25.34
CA LYS A 15 -60.68 -34.59 -24.81
C LYS A 15 -60.03 -34.44 -23.40
N GLU A 16 -58.85 -33.87 -23.34
CA GLU A 16 -58.36 -33.31 -22.09
C GLU A 16 -59.03 -31.95 -21.87
N GLU A 17 -59.85 -31.88 -20.82
CA GLU A 17 -60.36 -30.64 -20.23
C GLU A 17 -59.17 -29.78 -19.74
N THR A 18 -58.77 -28.81 -20.50
CA THR A 18 -57.87 -27.74 -20.05
C THR A 18 -58.65 -26.85 -19.08
N GLN A 19 -58.42 -27.05 -17.76
CA GLN A 19 -58.79 -26.09 -16.76
C GLN A 19 -57.99 -24.79 -16.99
N GLU A 20 -58.68 -23.73 -17.40
CA GLU A 20 -58.14 -22.36 -17.42
C GLU A 20 -57.78 -21.94 -15.98
N VAL A 21 -56.52 -22.02 -15.63
CA VAL A 21 -55.99 -21.50 -14.36
C VAL A 21 -55.88 -19.98 -14.48
N ASN A 22 -56.57 -19.30 -13.58
CA ASN A 22 -56.64 -17.83 -13.51
C ASN A 22 -55.22 -17.21 -13.42
N PRO A 23 -54.81 -16.33 -14.37
CA PRO A 23 -53.47 -15.77 -14.45
C PRO A 23 -53.07 -14.93 -13.20
N GLU A 24 -54.05 -14.45 -12.45
CA GLU A 24 -53.80 -13.67 -11.21
C GLU A 24 -53.44 -14.57 -10.03
N GLU A 25 -54.00 -15.77 -9.92
CA GLU A 25 -53.66 -16.75 -8.89
C GLU A 25 -52.24 -17.31 -9.12
N GLN A 26 -51.85 -17.62 -10.34
CA GLN A 26 -50.49 -18.04 -10.66
C GLN A 26 -49.45 -16.96 -10.35
N LYS A 27 -49.76 -15.69 -10.59
CA LYS A 27 -48.85 -14.58 -10.21
C LYS A 27 -48.70 -14.41 -8.69
N SER A 28 -49.75 -14.66 -7.93
CA SER A 28 -49.71 -14.54 -6.47
C SER A 28 -48.93 -15.69 -5.82
N GLU A 29 -49.07 -16.92 -6.36
CA GLU A 29 -48.30 -18.08 -5.89
C GLU A 29 -46.81 -17.95 -6.20
N ILE A 30 -46.43 -17.55 -7.42
CA ILE A 30 -45.02 -17.32 -7.80
C ILE A 30 -44.40 -16.21 -6.97
N LYS A 31 -45.15 -15.17 -6.59
CA LYS A 31 -44.64 -14.08 -5.72
C LYS A 31 -44.42 -14.56 -4.27
N SER A 32 -45.34 -15.39 -3.76
CA SER A 32 -45.22 -16.00 -2.42
C SER A 32 -44.06 -17.00 -2.35
N GLU A 33 -43.84 -17.80 -3.38
CA GLU A 33 -42.72 -18.73 -3.43
C GLU A 33 -41.37 -18.01 -3.51
N LYS A 34 -41.24 -16.97 -4.34
CA LYS A 34 -40.02 -16.13 -4.38
C LYS A 34 -39.74 -15.38 -3.11
N GLU A 35 -40.74 -15.02 -2.33
CA GLU A 35 -40.57 -14.35 -1.04
C GLU A 35 -40.10 -15.35 0.03
N LYS A 36 -40.64 -16.57 0.03
CA LYS A 36 -40.17 -17.67 0.88
C LYS A 36 -38.72 -18.05 0.60
N ASP A 37 -38.35 -18.15 -0.69
CA ASP A 37 -36.97 -18.45 -1.08
C ASP A 37 -35.98 -17.34 -0.64
N ARG A 38 -36.38 -16.08 -0.74
CA ARG A 38 -35.57 -14.95 -0.25
C ARG A 38 -35.38 -15.00 1.27
N VAL A 39 -36.44 -15.29 2.01
CA VAL A 39 -36.36 -15.41 3.47
C VAL A 39 -35.46 -16.59 3.86
N LEU A 40 -35.59 -17.72 3.17
CA LEU A 40 -34.75 -18.90 3.41
C LEU A 40 -33.28 -18.63 3.06
N GLN A 41 -32.99 -17.99 1.92
CA GLN A 41 -31.62 -17.59 1.55
C GLN A 41 -31.01 -16.64 2.58
N THR A 42 -31.78 -15.64 3.04
CA THR A 42 -31.31 -14.71 4.05
C THR A 42 -31.02 -15.41 5.38
N ALA A 43 -31.88 -16.33 5.81
CA ALA A 43 -31.70 -17.11 7.03
C ALA A 43 -30.44 -18.00 6.94
N VAL A 44 -30.16 -18.61 5.79
CA VAL A 44 -28.96 -19.43 5.55
C VAL A 44 -27.69 -18.57 5.61
N ILE A 45 -27.70 -17.38 4.99
CA ILE A 45 -26.55 -16.45 5.02
C ILE A 45 -26.25 -16.01 6.45
N VAL A 46 -27.27 -15.67 7.24
CA VAL A 46 -27.13 -15.29 8.65
C VAL A 46 -26.58 -16.46 9.49
N ALA A 47 -27.10 -17.67 9.30
CA ALA A 47 -26.64 -18.86 10.01
C ALA A 47 -25.17 -19.18 9.69
N VAL A 48 -24.77 -19.11 8.42
CA VAL A 48 -23.37 -19.30 8.00
C VAL A 48 -22.46 -18.19 8.59
N GLY A 49 -22.93 -16.94 8.60
CA GLY A 49 -22.21 -15.83 9.22
C GLY A 49 -21.95 -16.07 10.73
N ILE A 50 -22.95 -16.54 11.47
CA ILE A 50 -22.82 -16.88 12.90
C ILE A 50 -21.83 -18.04 13.12
N LEU A 51 -21.86 -19.07 12.27
CA LEU A 51 -20.94 -20.21 12.35
C LEU A 51 -19.49 -19.78 12.06
N VAL A 52 -19.27 -18.89 11.09
CA VAL A 52 -17.92 -18.38 10.75
C VAL A 52 -17.38 -17.52 11.90
N ILE A 53 -18.17 -16.61 12.45
CA ILE A 53 -17.77 -15.77 13.58
C ILE A 53 -17.54 -16.62 14.84
N GLY A 54 -18.42 -17.59 15.10
CA GLY A 54 -18.25 -18.55 16.20
C GLY A 54 -17.01 -19.41 16.05
N GLY A 55 -16.74 -19.91 14.85
CA GLY A 55 -15.55 -20.68 14.52
C GLY A 55 -14.24 -19.90 14.71
N ILE A 56 -14.21 -18.63 14.27
CA ILE A 56 -13.05 -17.75 14.45
C ILE A 56 -12.77 -17.44 15.93
N THR A 57 -13.83 -17.23 16.73
CA THR A 57 -13.68 -16.95 18.15
C THR A 57 -13.21 -18.18 18.95
N VAL A 58 -13.71 -19.36 18.60
CA VAL A 58 -13.25 -20.63 19.20
C VAL A 58 -11.81 -20.95 18.76
N ALA A 59 -11.48 -20.80 17.49
CA ALA A 59 -10.12 -21.00 16.99
C ALA A 59 -9.12 -20.04 17.65
N ARG A 60 -9.47 -18.77 17.84
CA ARG A 60 -8.63 -17.80 18.57
C ARG A 60 -8.47 -18.15 20.05
N ARG A 61 -9.48 -18.74 20.70
CA ARG A 61 -9.37 -19.21 22.10
C ARG A 61 -8.50 -20.46 22.23
N LEU A 62 -8.57 -21.39 21.26
CA LEU A 62 -7.77 -22.63 21.25
C LEU A 62 -6.33 -22.40 20.79
N SER A 63 -6.07 -21.40 19.94
CA SER A 63 -4.74 -21.06 19.44
C SER A 63 -3.95 -20.12 20.35
N ASN A 64 -4.54 -19.64 21.45
CA ASN A 64 -3.85 -18.78 22.40
C ASN A 64 -3.29 -19.67 23.53
N PRO A 65 -2.00 -20.10 23.48
CA PRO A 65 -1.41 -20.83 24.60
C PRO A 65 -1.53 -19.92 25.83
N GLN A 66 -2.02 -20.46 26.94
CA GLN A 66 -2.02 -19.76 28.22
C GLN A 66 -0.59 -19.26 28.48
N LYS A 67 -0.36 -17.99 28.22
CA LYS A 67 0.90 -17.35 28.58
C LYS A 67 1.01 -17.46 30.10
N ASP A 68 2.09 -18.06 30.56
CA ASP A 68 2.41 -18.11 31.98
C ASP A 68 2.52 -16.65 32.50
N THR A 69 1.44 -16.18 33.13
CA THR A 69 1.33 -14.82 33.64
C THR A 69 2.10 -14.60 34.94
N LYS A 70 2.71 -15.66 35.52
CA LYS A 70 3.48 -15.54 36.77
C LYS A 70 4.65 -14.60 36.65
N LYS A 71 5.40 -14.66 35.53
CA LYS A 71 6.49 -13.72 35.26
C LYS A 71 5.98 -12.27 35.07
N GLY A 72 4.82 -12.10 34.45
CA GLY A 72 4.19 -10.79 34.27
C GLY A 72 3.70 -10.18 35.59
N THR A 73 3.18 -11.02 36.49
CA THR A 73 2.72 -10.56 37.82
C THR A 73 3.91 -10.24 38.77
N GLU A 74 5.03 -10.94 38.62
CA GLU A 74 6.28 -10.58 39.36
C GLU A 74 6.85 -9.25 38.85
N ILE A 75 6.88 -9.02 37.54
CA ILE A 75 7.33 -7.75 36.94
C ILE A 75 6.40 -6.60 37.39
N LEU A 76 5.09 -6.82 37.39
CA LEU A 76 4.12 -5.83 37.87
C LEU A 76 4.29 -5.53 39.37
N LYS A 77 4.60 -6.53 40.22
CA LYS A 77 4.89 -6.31 41.63
C LYS A 77 6.19 -5.54 41.84
N THR A 78 7.24 -5.86 41.08
CA THR A 78 8.51 -5.09 41.15
C THR A 78 8.35 -3.67 40.61
N MET A 79 7.45 -3.45 39.64
CA MET A 79 7.10 -2.10 39.14
C MET A 79 6.26 -1.31 40.16
N ASP A 80 5.41 -1.96 40.94
CA ASP A 80 4.59 -1.33 42.00
C ASP A 80 5.44 -0.95 43.26
N GLU A 81 6.59 -1.62 43.45
CA GLU A 81 7.57 -1.33 44.52
C GLU A 81 8.66 -0.33 44.09
N MET A 82 8.77 0.00 42.79
CA MET A 82 9.66 1.06 42.29
C MET A 82 9.04 2.44 42.54
N ASP A 83 9.85 3.36 43.05
CA ASP A 83 9.44 4.75 43.22
C ASP A 83 9.09 5.40 41.88
N VAL A 84 7.80 5.35 41.55
CA VAL A 84 7.23 5.85 40.30
C VAL A 84 7.45 7.35 40.13
N SER A 85 7.73 8.07 41.25
CA SER A 85 7.90 9.52 41.24
C SER A 85 9.14 9.98 40.46
N GLU A 86 10.21 9.21 40.49
CA GLU A 86 11.45 9.54 39.78
C GLU A 86 11.33 9.19 38.26
N ALA A 87 10.64 8.11 37.93
CA ALA A 87 10.34 7.73 36.56
C ALA A 87 9.36 8.73 35.91
N ASP A 88 8.29 9.12 36.61
CA ASP A 88 7.32 10.12 36.17
C ASP A 88 7.96 11.50 35.96
N LYS A 89 8.92 11.87 36.83
CA LYS A 89 9.65 13.12 36.69
C LYS A 89 10.51 13.11 35.44
N LYS A 90 11.18 11.99 35.18
CA LYS A 90 12.04 11.83 34.00
C LYS A 90 11.25 11.74 32.70
N ILE A 91 10.07 11.10 32.71
CA ILE A 91 9.14 11.09 31.59
C ILE A 91 8.64 12.50 31.29
N LYS A 92 8.23 13.27 32.33
CA LYS A 92 7.80 14.65 32.16
C LYS A 92 8.92 15.58 31.65
N GLU A 93 10.16 15.36 32.14
CA GLU A 93 11.31 16.10 31.62
C GLU A 93 11.60 15.80 30.15
N LEU A 94 11.50 14.52 29.74
CA LEU A 94 11.66 14.11 28.34
C LEU A 94 10.50 14.62 27.47
N GLU A 95 9.27 14.49 27.91
CA GLU A 95 8.09 15.04 27.21
C GLU A 95 8.15 16.56 27.07
N THR A 96 8.72 17.25 28.07
CA THR A 96 8.89 18.71 28.00
C THR A 96 10.00 19.06 27.01
N GLN A 97 11.12 18.33 27.03
CA GLN A 97 12.19 18.51 26.04
C GLN A 97 11.75 18.18 24.61
N GLU A 98 10.96 17.10 24.44
CA GLU A 98 10.37 16.76 23.13
C GLU A 98 9.41 17.86 22.67
N ARG A 99 8.51 18.36 23.53
CA ARG A 99 7.61 19.47 23.20
C ARG A 99 8.32 20.78 22.89
N GLU A 100 9.36 21.13 23.63
CA GLU A 100 10.18 22.33 23.34
C GLU A 100 10.89 22.17 21.99
N THR A 101 11.42 20.97 21.70
CA THR A 101 12.08 20.68 20.42
C THR A 101 11.06 20.62 19.25
N GLU A 102 9.86 20.10 19.48
CA GLU A 102 8.77 20.07 18.50
C GLU A 102 8.19 21.47 18.27
N GLN A 103 8.00 22.30 19.31
CA GLN A 103 7.52 23.67 19.17
C GLN A 103 8.52 24.53 18.38
N ASP A 104 9.82 24.45 18.67
CA ASP A 104 10.85 25.15 17.89
C ASP A 104 10.92 24.61 16.44
N ALA A 105 10.56 23.34 16.22
CA ALA A 105 10.52 22.74 14.89
C ALA A 105 9.25 23.07 14.09
N GLU A 106 8.11 23.32 14.76
CA GLU A 106 6.86 23.73 14.10
C GLU A 106 6.83 25.21 13.68
N GLU A 107 7.61 26.08 14.32
CA GLU A 107 7.62 27.51 14.03
C GLU A 107 8.29 27.88 12.71
N GLN A 108 9.13 27.00 12.11
CA GLN A 108 9.74 27.29 10.82
C GLN A 108 8.96 26.66 9.65
N PRO A 109 8.57 27.45 8.64
CA PRO A 109 7.96 26.91 7.42
C PRO A 109 8.84 25.84 6.75
N ALA A 110 8.23 24.85 6.10
CA ALA A 110 8.97 23.82 5.38
C ALA A 110 9.96 24.42 4.36
N SER A 111 9.58 25.51 3.69
CA SER A 111 10.42 26.24 2.73
C SER A 111 11.74 26.72 3.37
N GLU A 112 11.71 27.20 4.63
CA GLU A 112 12.92 27.62 5.33
C GLU A 112 13.79 26.44 5.76
N LYS A 113 13.18 25.37 6.28
CA LYS A 113 13.90 24.13 6.67
C LYS A 113 14.59 23.47 5.48
N PHE A 114 14.04 23.58 4.29
CA PHE A 114 14.55 22.99 3.07
C PHE A 114 15.29 23.98 2.15
N ALA A 115 15.58 25.19 2.60
CA ALA A 115 16.17 26.25 1.78
C ALA A 115 17.49 25.85 1.08
N ASP A 116 18.32 25.00 1.73
CA ASP A 116 19.59 24.49 1.17
C ASP A 116 19.50 22.99 0.81
N CYS A 117 18.29 22.53 0.53
CA CYS A 117 18.03 21.16 0.11
C CYS A 117 17.56 21.12 -1.33
N LEU A 118 17.77 19.98 -2.01
CA LEU A 118 17.16 19.68 -3.29
C LEU A 118 16.48 18.31 -3.22
N VAL A 119 15.26 18.22 -3.71
CA VAL A 119 14.52 16.95 -3.82
C VAL A 119 14.40 16.60 -5.29
N LEU A 120 14.97 15.46 -5.68
CA LEU A 120 14.84 14.90 -7.03
C LEU A 120 13.80 13.79 -7.02
N GLY A 121 12.95 13.71 -8.05
CA GLY A 121 11.98 12.65 -8.09
C GLY A 121 11.02 12.65 -9.27
N ASP A 122 9.92 11.96 -9.06
CA ASP A 122 8.85 11.76 -10.03
C ASP A 122 7.64 12.69 -9.79
N SER A 123 6.47 12.32 -10.33
CA SER A 123 5.23 13.11 -10.20
C SER A 123 4.75 13.29 -8.75
N ILE A 124 5.11 12.39 -7.84
CA ILE A 124 4.77 12.53 -6.41
C ILE A 124 5.61 13.65 -5.81
N THR A 125 6.89 13.65 -6.11
CA THR A 125 7.83 14.70 -5.70
C THR A 125 7.47 16.05 -6.33
N GLN A 126 7.02 16.07 -7.60
CA GLN A 126 6.53 17.25 -8.30
C GLN A 126 5.40 17.95 -7.52
N GLY A 127 4.54 17.17 -6.87
CA GLY A 127 3.48 17.69 -6.02
C GLY A 127 3.97 18.58 -4.87
N LEU A 128 5.22 18.44 -4.41
CA LEU A 128 5.75 19.26 -3.32
C LEU A 128 5.76 20.76 -3.67
N TYR A 129 6.09 21.14 -4.90
CA TYR A 129 6.01 22.53 -5.31
C TYR A 129 4.65 22.90 -5.91
N GLU A 130 3.98 21.98 -6.59
CA GLU A 130 2.65 22.24 -7.16
C GLU A 130 1.60 22.58 -6.09
N TYR A 131 1.72 21.96 -4.92
CA TYR A 131 0.84 22.21 -3.76
C TYR A 131 1.42 23.23 -2.76
N GLY A 132 2.54 23.88 -3.08
CA GLY A 132 3.14 24.91 -2.24
C GLY A 132 3.75 24.43 -0.92
N VAL A 133 4.14 23.14 -0.84
CA VAL A 133 4.83 22.57 0.35
C VAL A 133 6.28 23.02 0.39
N LEU A 134 6.96 23.02 -0.76
CA LEU A 134 8.33 23.50 -0.94
C LEU A 134 8.39 24.50 -2.10
N ASP A 135 9.42 25.35 -2.10
CA ASP A 135 9.71 26.23 -3.22
C ASP A 135 10.14 25.41 -4.45
N GLN A 136 9.74 25.85 -5.62
CA GLN A 136 10.12 25.20 -6.88
C GLN A 136 11.63 25.12 -7.07
N ALA A 137 12.40 26.08 -6.53
CA ALA A 137 13.85 26.07 -6.58
C ALA A 137 14.48 24.85 -5.86
N ASN A 138 13.77 24.28 -4.89
CA ASN A 138 14.21 23.16 -4.07
C ASN A 138 13.70 21.79 -4.56
N VAL A 139 12.97 21.76 -5.69
CA VAL A 139 12.40 20.53 -6.26
C VAL A 139 12.73 20.45 -7.74
N GLN A 140 13.37 19.35 -8.15
CA GLN A 140 13.56 19.00 -9.55
C GLN A 140 12.92 17.64 -9.80
N ALA A 141 11.73 17.64 -10.34
CA ALA A 141 10.92 16.46 -10.48
C ALA A 141 10.01 16.52 -11.70
N ASP A 142 9.83 15.40 -12.35
CA ASP A 142 9.02 15.28 -13.56
C ASP A 142 8.14 14.05 -13.53
N ARG A 143 6.91 14.20 -14.04
CA ARG A 143 5.99 13.08 -14.21
C ARG A 143 6.62 11.99 -15.06
N GLY A 144 6.60 10.74 -14.54
CA GLY A 144 7.15 9.58 -15.23
C GLY A 144 8.68 9.41 -15.08
N ALA A 145 9.36 10.32 -14.37
CA ALA A 145 10.80 10.15 -14.11
C ALA A 145 11.07 8.93 -13.23
N GLY A 146 12.21 8.30 -13.44
CA GLY A 146 12.70 7.15 -12.69
C GLY A 146 14.18 6.91 -12.99
N VAL A 147 14.80 5.98 -12.28
CA VAL A 147 16.22 5.63 -12.52
C VAL A 147 16.38 4.63 -13.66
N SER A 148 15.33 3.91 -13.99
CA SER A 148 15.27 2.90 -15.05
C SER A 148 13.97 3.01 -15.86
N ALA A 149 13.02 3.81 -15.39
CA ALA A 149 11.74 4.09 -16.05
C ALA A 149 11.80 5.40 -16.82
N GLY A 150 11.03 5.45 -17.89
CA GLY A 150 10.80 6.66 -18.65
C GLY A 150 12.00 7.13 -19.47
N ASP A 151 12.06 8.43 -19.62
CA ASP A 151 13.06 9.12 -20.42
C ASP A 151 14.34 9.36 -19.62
N ASN A 152 15.46 8.82 -20.11
CA ASN A 152 16.77 9.02 -19.49
C ASN A 152 17.18 10.51 -19.47
N GLU A 153 16.61 11.36 -20.35
CA GLU A 153 16.88 12.79 -20.38
C GLU A 153 16.42 13.46 -19.09
N LYS A 154 15.23 13.14 -18.58
CA LYS A 154 14.72 13.69 -17.31
C LYS A 154 15.66 13.40 -16.15
N LEU A 155 16.10 12.15 -16.00
CA LEU A 155 17.04 11.79 -14.95
C LEU A 155 18.38 12.54 -15.11
N ALA A 156 18.88 12.69 -16.34
CA ALA A 156 20.11 13.43 -16.63
C ALA A 156 19.98 14.90 -16.23
N ASP A 157 18.87 15.55 -16.57
CA ASP A 157 18.58 16.94 -16.19
C ASP A 157 18.47 17.11 -14.66
N HIS A 158 17.85 16.16 -13.95
CA HIS A 158 17.78 16.19 -12.51
C HIS A 158 19.17 16.08 -11.87
N ILE A 159 20.02 15.18 -12.38
CA ILE A 159 21.41 15.02 -11.92
C ILE A 159 22.23 16.29 -12.25
N ALA A 160 22.06 16.87 -13.44
CA ALA A 160 22.73 18.11 -13.83
C ALA A 160 22.34 19.26 -12.89
N ARG A 161 21.05 19.39 -12.57
CA ARG A 161 20.55 20.40 -11.62
C ARG A 161 21.16 20.24 -10.23
N ALA A 162 21.25 19.00 -9.71
CA ALA A 162 21.89 18.74 -8.42
C ALA A 162 23.36 19.14 -8.41
N LYS A 163 24.10 18.82 -9.49
CA LYS A 163 25.52 19.19 -9.64
C LYS A 163 25.74 20.69 -9.78
N GLU A 164 24.80 21.41 -10.41
CA GLU A 164 24.83 22.88 -10.50
C GLU A 164 24.56 23.52 -9.15
N MET A 165 23.50 23.11 -8.47
CA MET A 165 23.05 23.71 -7.20
C MET A 165 23.99 23.39 -6.04
N LYS A 166 24.57 22.18 -6.01
CA LYS A 166 25.43 21.68 -4.92
C LYS A 166 24.77 21.85 -3.54
N PRO A 167 23.58 21.28 -3.32
CA PRO A 167 22.85 21.48 -2.08
C PRO A 167 23.61 20.83 -0.90
N SER A 168 23.37 21.30 0.32
CA SER A 168 23.90 20.64 1.52
C SER A 168 23.24 19.26 1.74
N VAL A 169 21.96 19.14 1.35
CA VAL A 169 21.19 17.90 1.45
C VAL A 169 20.46 17.61 0.13
N LEU A 170 20.61 16.39 -0.35
CA LEU A 170 19.95 15.91 -1.57
C LEU A 170 19.07 14.69 -1.24
N PHE A 171 17.80 14.79 -1.58
CA PHE A 171 16.84 13.68 -1.46
C PHE A 171 16.58 13.07 -2.84
N LEU A 172 16.62 11.75 -2.93
CA LEU A 172 16.32 10.98 -4.13
C LEU A 172 15.01 10.20 -3.90
N SER A 173 13.95 10.59 -4.59
CA SER A 173 12.59 10.07 -4.43
C SER A 173 12.09 9.42 -5.72
N TYR A 174 12.80 8.36 -6.16
CA TYR A 174 12.47 7.58 -7.35
C TYR A 174 12.03 6.17 -6.97
N GLY A 175 11.30 5.52 -7.87
CA GLY A 175 11.01 4.10 -7.80
C GLY A 175 9.57 3.73 -8.13
N MET A 176 8.60 4.60 -7.93
CA MET A 176 7.20 4.28 -8.23
C MET A 176 7.01 3.92 -9.71
N ASN A 177 7.58 4.69 -10.61
CA ASN A 177 7.55 4.40 -12.05
C ASN A 177 8.43 3.19 -12.41
N ASP A 178 9.53 3.00 -11.68
CA ASP A 178 10.47 1.91 -11.92
C ASP A 178 9.87 0.54 -11.61
N VAL A 179 9.04 0.42 -10.56
CA VAL A 179 8.34 -0.83 -10.21
C VAL A 179 7.56 -1.37 -11.41
N GLY A 180 6.82 -0.50 -12.10
CA GLY A 180 6.07 -0.86 -13.29
C GLY A 180 6.97 -1.13 -14.51
N ALA A 181 7.92 -0.24 -14.79
CA ALA A 181 8.80 -0.32 -15.95
C ALA A 181 9.73 -1.55 -15.91
N GLN A 182 10.18 -1.96 -14.73
CA GLN A 182 10.98 -3.17 -14.53
C GLN A 182 10.13 -4.44 -14.40
N ASN A 183 8.82 -4.36 -14.58
CA ASN A 183 7.92 -5.48 -14.39
C ASN A 183 8.14 -6.20 -13.03
N GLY A 184 8.45 -5.42 -11.99
CA GLY A 184 8.74 -5.90 -10.65
C GLY A 184 10.12 -6.55 -10.49
N ASP A 185 11.09 -6.28 -11.38
CA ASP A 185 12.50 -6.69 -11.21
C ASP A 185 13.23 -5.69 -10.31
N ALA A 186 13.26 -5.98 -9.02
CA ALA A 186 13.94 -5.14 -8.05
C ALA A 186 15.49 -5.19 -8.20
N ASP A 187 16.07 -6.26 -8.72
CA ASP A 187 17.52 -6.35 -8.96
C ASP A 187 17.95 -5.46 -10.14
N GLY A 188 17.16 -5.46 -11.23
CA GLY A 188 17.34 -4.55 -12.35
C GLY A 188 17.25 -3.08 -11.90
N PHE A 189 16.29 -2.74 -11.05
CA PHE A 189 16.16 -1.41 -10.47
C PHE A 189 17.40 -0.99 -9.67
N ILE A 190 17.91 -1.84 -8.77
CA ILE A 190 19.11 -1.56 -7.99
C ILE A 190 20.35 -1.44 -8.88
N LYS A 191 20.44 -2.27 -9.92
CA LYS A 191 21.52 -2.20 -10.93
C LYS A 191 21.55 -0.84 -11.64
N ALA A 192 20.36 -0.28 -11.95
CA ALA A 192 20.25 1.04 -12.56
C ALA A 192 20.51 2.18 -11.54
N TYR A 193 20.08 2.03 -10.29
CA TYR A 193 20.19 3.08 -9.28
C TYR A 193 21.63 3.28 -8.79
N ARG A 194 22.39 2.20 -8.63
CA ARG A 194 23.76 2.23 -8.10
C ARG A 194 24.70 3.21 -8.82
N PRO A 195 24.79 3.25 -10.16
CA PRO A 195 25.64 4.21 -10.87
C PRO A 195 25.18 5.66 -10.64
N VAL A 196 23.89 5.94 -10.53
CA VAL A 196 23.36 7.28 -10.26
C VAL A 196 23.87 7.79 -8.90
N ILE A 197 23.75 6.97 -7.87
CA ILE A 197 24.23 7.31 -6.52
C ILE A 197 25.75 7.54 -6.52
N ARG A 198 26.51 6.67 -7.18
CA ARG A 198 27.98 6.79 -7.27
C ARG A 198 28.42 8.07 -7.98
N ASP A 199 27.75 8.43 -9.05
CA ASP A 199 28.04 9.65 -9.81
C ASP A 199 27.76 10.89 -8.97
N LEU A 200 26.60 10.93 -8.29
CA LEU A 200 26.24 12.02 -7.38
C LEU A 200 27.23 12.15 -6.22
N LYS A 201 27.59 11.05 -5.56
CA LYS A 201 28.57 11.06 -4.46
C LYS A 201 29.94 11.57 -4.91
N LYS A 202 30.40 11.14 -6.10
CA LYS A 202 31.68 11.60 -6.67
C LYS A 202 31.64 13.08 -7.01
N SER A 203 30.53 13.57 -7.52
CA SER A 203 30.38 14.95 -7.99
C SER A 203 30.06 15.94 -6.86
N LEU A 204 29.47 15.44 -5.76
CA LEU A 204 28.95 16.22 -4.63
C LEU A 204 29.49 15.63 -3.32
N PRO A 205 30.81 15.73 -3.04
CA PRO A 205 31.42 15.07 -1.88
C PRO A 205 30.93 15.60 -0.55
N ASP A 206 30.54 16.88 -0.49
CA ASP A 206 30.09 17.55 0.74
C ASP A 206 28.56 17.47 0.94
N THR A 207 27.82 16.97 -0.04
CA THR A 207 26.37 16.82 0.03
C THR A 207 25.97 15.56 0.79
N LYS A 208 25.07 15.69 1.76
CA LYS A 208 24.39 14.54 2.38
C LYS A 208 23.32 14.02 1.43
N ILE A 209 23.42 12.78 1.01
CA ILE A 209 22.45 12.16 0.10
C ILE A 209 21.54 11.21 0.87
N TYR A 210 20.24 11.39 0.72
CA TYR A 210 19.21 10.52 1.28
C TYR A 210 18.45 9.86 0.14
N VAL A 211 18.17 8.56 0.28
CA VAL A 211 17.32 7.81 -0.64
C VAL A 211 16.00 7.51 0.08
N ASN A 212 14.93 8.04 -0.46
CA ASN A 212 13.59 7.82 0.09
C ASN A 212 13.06 6.45 -0.35
N SER A 213 12.29 5.80 0.54
CA SER A 213 11.55 4.59 0.18
C SER A 213 10.46 4.89 -0.85
N ILE A 214 10.13 3.89 -1.66
CA ILE A 214 8.96 3.94 -2.52
C ILE A 214 7.72 3.85 -1.63
N LEU A 215 6.78 4.79 -1.79
CA LEU A 215 5.56 4.83 -1.00
C LEU A 215 4.69 3.59 -1.26
N PRO A 216 4.02 3.06 -0.23
CA PRO A 216 3.08 1.96 -0.42
C PRO A 216 1.87 2.42 -1.23
N THR A 217 1.34 1.55 -2.06
CA THR A 217 0.10 1.78 -2.81
C THR A 217 -1.10 1.22 -2.07
N ALA A 218 -2.29 1.79 -2.32
CA ALA A 218 -3.55 1.25 -1.83
C ALA A 218 -3.84 -0.12 -2.46
N GLN A 219 -4.59 -0.98 -1.75
CA GLN A 219 -4.94 -2.32 -2.23
C GLN A 219 -5.59 -2.29 -3.62
N ILE A 220 -6.46 -1.33 -3.88
CA ILE A 220 -7.11 -1.18 -5.19
C ILE A 220 -6.10 -1.01 -6.35
N ALA A 221 -4.97 -0.36 -6.12
CA ALA A 221 -3.92 -0.22 -7.14
C ALA A 221 -3.18 -1.56 -7.35
N ILE A 222 -2.98 -2.35 -6.29
CA ILE A 222 -2.41 -3.70 -6.36
C ILE A 222 -3.35 -4.65 -7.12
N ASP A 223 -4.66 -4.54 -6.89
CA ASP A 223 -5.67 -5.35 -7.57
C ASP A 223 -5.73 -5.04 -9.07
N GLN A 224 -5.49 -3.78 -9.46
CA GLN A 224 -5.41 -3.35 -10.86
C GLN A 224 -4.08 -3.74 -11.52
N ASN A 225 -2.99 -3.70 -10.77
CA ASN A 225 -1.67 -4.09 -11.24
C ASN A 225 -0.86 -4.73 -10.10
N SER A 226 -0.81 -6.05 -10.09
CA SER A 226 -0.17 -6.84 -9.04
C SER A 226 1.33 -6.58 -8.87
N VAL A 227 1.98 -5.91 -9.82
CA VAL A 227 3.40 -5.56 -9.74
C VAL A 227 3.70 -4.67 -8.52
N TYR A 228 2.74 -3.84 -8.10
CA TYR A 228 2.91 -2.97 -6.92
C TYR A 228 2.99 -3.73 -5.59
N ALA A 229 2.55 -4.97 -5.54
CA ALA A 229 2.78 -5.83 -4.36
C ALA A 229 4.28 -6.09 -4.09
N LYS A 230 5.16 -5.80 -5.06
CA LYS A 230 6.62 -5.94 -4.92
C LYS A 230 7.33 -4.72 -4.33
N ILE A 231 6.63 -3.61 -4.08
CA ILE A 231 7.23 -2.40 -3.46
C ILE A 231 8.03 -2.72 -2.19
N PRO A 232 7.58 -3.58 -1.27
CA PRO A 232 8.38 -3.93 -0.09
C PRO A 232 9.71 -4.59 -0.43
N GLU A 233 9.77 -5.41 -1.49
CA GLU A 233 11.03 -6.01 -1.97
C GLU A 233 11.99 -4.96 -2.51
N PHE A 234 11.49 -4.02 -3.32
CA PHE A 234 12.27 -2.89 -3.83
C PHE A 234 12.86 -2.07 -2.66
N ASN A 235 12.04 -1.72 -1.67
CA ASN A 235 12.48 -0.97 -0.51
C ASN A 235 13.53 -1.72 0.31
N GLN A 236 13.37 -3.02 0.50
CA GLN A 236 14.38 -3.84 1.18
C GLN A 236 15.72 -3.82 0.44
N LYS A 237 15.71 -3.86 -0.90
CA LYS A 237 16.93 -3.80 -1.70
C LYS A 237 17.54 -2.40 -1.73
N LEU A 238 16.72 -1.33 -1.75
CA LEU A 238 17.18 0.05 -1.59
C LEU A 238 17.91 0.23 -0.25
N LYS A 239 17.33 -0.24 0.83
CA LYS A 239 17.97 -0.20 2.15
C LYS A 239 19.33 -0.87 2.13
N LYS A 240 19.42 -2.09 1.60
CA LYS A 240 20.69 -2.81 1.47
C LYS A 240 21.69 -2.07 0.60
N LEU A 241 21.26 -1.38 -0.47
CA LEU A 241 22.12 -0.55 -1.31
C LEU A 241 22.75 0.61 -0.51
N CYS A 242 21.97 1.24 0.39
CA CYS A 242 22.44 2.34 1.22
C CYS A 242 23.40 1.89 2.35
N GLU A 243 23.27 0.65 2.82
CA GLU A 243 24.08 0.05 3.90
C GLU A 243 25.43 -0.51 3.41
N LEU A 244 25.69 -0.52 2.09
CA LEU A 244 26.94 -1.09 1.56
C LEU A 244 28.18 -0.31 2.01
N PRO A 245 29.29 -1.00 2.35
CA PRO A 245 30.51 -0.40 2.85
C PRO A 245 31.33 0.35 1.78
N ASP A 246 30.83 0.49 0.57
CA ASP A 246 31.50 1.14 -0.58
C ASP A 246 31.79 2.66 -0.37
N GLY A 247 31.78 3.16 0.88
CA GLY A 247 31.98 4.57 1.20
C GLY A 247 30.79 5.48 0.82
N LEU A 248 29.70 4.87 0.39
CA LEU A 248 28.45 5.57 0.10
C LEU A 248 27.72 5.84 1.41
N ASN A 249 28.20 6.76 2.24
CA ASN A 249 27.55 7.17 3.49
C ASN A 249 26.18 7.79 3.15
N ILE A 250 25.19 6.95 2.85
CA ILE A 250 23.85 7.31 2.38
C ILE A 250 22.88 6.84 3.44
N SER A 251 22.04 7.76 3.91
CA SER A 251 20.95 7.42 4.82
C SER A 251 19.70 7.07 4.02
N SER A 252 18.98 6.03 4.43
CA SER A 252 17.66 5.71 3.90
C SER A 252 16.60 6.14 4.91
N PHE A 253 15.56 6.85 4.44
CA PHE A 253 14.31 7.00 5.18
C PHE A 253 13.39 5.85 4.77
N LEU A 254 13.27 4.86 5.64
CA LEU A 254 12.42 3.69 5.45
C LEU A 254 11.45 3.57 6.61
#